data_ee0326eced72eee65d8f86b41e196d39
#
_entry.id   ee0326eced72eee65d8f86b41e196d39
#
_cell.length_a   1.000
_cell.length_b   1.000
_cell.length_c   1.000
_cell.angle_alpha   90.00
_cell.angle_beta   90.00
_cell.angle_gamma   90.00
#
_symmetry.space_group_name_H-M   'P 1'
#
loop_
_entity.id
_entity.type
_entity.pdbx_description
1 polymer ?
#
loop_
_entity_poly.entity_id
_entity_poly.type
_entity_poly.pdbx_seq_one_letter_code
_entity_poly.pdbx_strand_id
1 'polypeptide(L)'
;MRVAAVQHDIVWEQPDETCKHLAPMIGQAAADGARLVVLSEMYSTGFSMHSDRIAELVGGPSTAFLVDQAREHDVWVCGSLPERSNEGALPANTLVLAAPDGSTHRYAKIHPFTYAREHEHYSAGDRHVTIDVEGVRTSLFVCYDLRFADEFWVLAPTTDLYVVVANWPASRRDHWRALLRARAIENQAYVVGVNRVGRGGSGPGGHLEYVGDSVIVDPLGEPLAEAGADEAIIAAEVDAACVAEVRSEFPFLADRR
;
A
#
# COMPACT_ATOMS: atom_id res chain seq x y z
N MET A 1 2.81 6.61 16.55
CA MET A 1 1.94 7.06 15.40
C MET A 1 0.88 6.01 15.14
N ARG A 2 -0.41 6.41 15.13
CA ARG A 2 -1.49 5.46 14.83
C ARG A 2 -1.66 5.30 13.31
N VAL A 3 -1.57 4.05 12.82
CA VAL A 3 -1.74 3.70 11.39
C VAL A 3 -3.07 2.97 11.22
N ALA A 4 -3.87 3.35 10.22
CA ALA A 4 -5.08 2.65 9.82
C ALA A 4 -4.94 2.05 8.42
N ALA A 5 -5.37 0.81 8.26
CA ALA A 5 -5.50 0.11 6.99
C ALA A 5 -6.97 0.01 6.61
N VAL A 6 -7.35 0.56 5.47
CA VAL A 6 -8.72 0.55 4.95
C VAL A 6 -8.84 -0.55 3.92
N GLN A 7 -9.40 -1.68 4.34
CA GLN A 7 -9.76 -2.80 3.48
C GLN A 7 -11.15 -2.56 2.88
N HIS A 8 -11.23 -2.40 1.57
CA HIS A 8 -12.47 -2.04 0.88
C HIS A 8 -12.67 -2.82 -0.41
N ASP A 9 -13.89 -2.88 -0.89
CA ASP A 9 -14.19 -3.29 -2.27
C ASP A 9 -13.96 -2.12 -3.22
N ILE A 10 -13.69 -2.42 -4.48
CA ILE A 10 -13.43 -1.43 -5.53
C ILE A 10 -14.52 -1.58 -6.59
N VAL A 11 -15.22 -0.51 -6.89
CA VAL A 11 -16.12 -0.47 -8.03
C VAL A 11 -15.27 -0.42 -9.30
N TRP A 12 -15.23 -1.55 -10.01
CA TRP A 12 -14.28 -1.80 -11.09
C TRP A 12 -14.30 -0.73 -12.16
N GLU A 13 -13.15 -0.06 -12.38
CA GLU A 13 -12.95 1.03 -13.34
C GLU A 13 -13.91 2.23 -13.19
N GLN A 14 -14.41 2.45 -11.96
CA GLN A 14 -15.30 3.58 -11.65
C GLN A 14 -14.74 4.39 -10.46
N PRO A 15 -13.72 5.24 -10.71
CA PRO A 15 -13.01 5.94 -9.63
C PRO A 15 -13.92 6.83 -8.78
N ASP A 16 -14.88 7.52 -9.39
CA ASP A 16 -15.78 8.42 -8.66
C ASP A 16 -16.66 7.67 -7.65
N GLU A 17 -17.15 6.50 -8.02
CA GLU A 17 -17.97 5.68 -7.12
C GLU A 17 -17.15 5.10 -5.98
N THR A 18 -15.94 4.63 -6.28
CA THR A 18 -15.03 4.11 -5.25
C THR A 18 -14.58 5.23 -4.30
N CYS A 19 -14.24 6.41 -4.80
CA CYS A 19 -13.86 7.55 -3.97
C CYS A 19 -15.01 8.01 -3.05
N LYS A 20 -16.27 8.04 -3.54
CA LYS A 20 -17.45 8.33 -2.70
C LYS A 20 -17.62 7.31 -1.57
N HIS A 21 -17.34 6.03 -1.84
CA HIS A 21 -17.38 4.98 -0.85
C HIS A 21 -16.27 5.11 0.19
N LEU A 22 -15.05 5.50 -0.25
CA LEU A 22 -13.87 5.60 0.61
C LEU A 22 -13.86 6.83 1.52
N ALA A 23 -14.42 7.97 1.07
CA ALA A 23 -14.36 9.21 1.84
C ALA A 23 -14.86 9.05 3.30
N PRO A 24 -16.05 8.46 3.58
CA PRO A 24 -16.49 8.23 4.95
C PRO A 24 -15.61 7.25 5.73
N MET A 25 -14.97 6.27 5.09
CA MET A 25 -14.06 5.32 5.75
C MET A 25 -12.77 6.02 6.18
N ILE A 26 -12.21 6.90 5.34
CA ILE A 26 -11.03 7.71 5.68
C ILE A 26 -11.37 8.66 6.84
N GLY A 27 -12.52 9.34 6.77
CA GLY A 27 -12.99 10.22 7.84
C GLY A 27 -13.17 9.49 9.17
N GLN A 28 -13.71 8.26 9.15
CA GLN A 28 -13.83 7.43 10.35
C GLN A 28 -12.46 7.04 10.91
N ALA A 29 -11.53 6.59 10.06
CA ALA A 29 -10.16 6.25 10.48
C ALA A 29 -9.46 7.46 11.16
N ALA A 30 -9.60 8.65 10.57
CA ALA A 30 -9.06 9.88 11.13
C ALA A 30 -9.73 10.23 12.47
N ALA A 31 -11.05 10.15 12.57
CA ALA A 31 -11.80 10.38 13.80
C ALA A 31 -11.40 9.42 14.93
N ASP A 32 -11.01 8.19 14.58
CA ASP A 32 -10.49 7.18 15.51
C ASP A 32 -9.00 7.38 15.85
N GLY A 33 -8.43 8.50 15.42
CA GLY A 33 -7.08 8.96 15.77
C GLY A 33 -5.96 8.48 14.85
N ALA A 34 -6.27 7.95 13.66
CA ALA A 34 -5.22 7.61 12.69
C ALA A 34 -4.47 8.87 12.23
N ARG A 35 -3.14 8.74 12.09
CA ARG A 35 -2.26 9.76 11.51
C ARG A 35 -1.82 9.37 10.10
N LEU A 36 -1.79 8.07 9.79
CA LEU A 36 -1.57 7.53 8.45
C LEU A 36 -2.71 6.58 8.10
N VAL A 37 -3.41 6.86 7.00
CA VAL A 37 -4.47 6.01 6.44
C VAL A 37 -3.97 5.39 5.13
N VAL A 38 -4.00 4.06 5.05
CA VAL A 38 -3.48 3.30 3.91
C VAL A 38 -4.65 2.63 3.18
N LEU A 39 -4.79 2.94 1.89
CA LEU A 39 -5.74 2.31 0.96
C LEU A 39 -5.06 1.18 0.17
N SER A 40 -5.80 0.43 -0.63
CA SER A 40 -5.27 -0.68 -1.42
C SER A 40 -4.52 -0.25 -2.69
N GLU A 41 -3.99 -1.23 -3.46
CA GLU A 41 -3.42 -1.02 -4.80
C GLU A 41 -4.50 -0.61 -5.78
N MET A 42 -4.19 0.35 -6.68
CA MET A 42 -5.13 0.90 -7.66
C MET A 42 -6.51 1.13 -7.04
N TYR A 43 -6.48 1.78 -5.88
CA TYR A 43 -7.58 1.88 -4.93
C TYR A 43 -8.88 2.42 -5.56
N SER A 44 -8.77 3.26 -6.60
CA SER A 44 -9.91 3.92 -7.25
C SER A 44 -10.49 3.11 -8.43
N THR A 45 -9.66 2.29 -9.10
CA THR A 45 -10.02 1.62 -10.36
C THR A 45 -9.96 0.11 -10.33
N GLY A 46 -9.21 -0.46 -9.37
CA GLY A 46 -8.82 -1.87 -9.38
C GLY A 46 -7.68 -2.16 -10.35
N PHE A 47 -7.09 -3.34 -10.22
CA PHE A 47 -5.94 -3.79 -11.00
C PHE A 47 -6.35 -4.15 -12.43
N SER A 48 -6.61 -3.14 -13.25
CA SER A 48 -7.03 -3.27 -14.65
C SER A 48 -5.86 -3.08 -15.61
N MET A 49 -5.86 -3.85 -16.69
CA MET A 49 -4.91 -3.70 -17.81
C MET A 49 -5.42 -2.73 -18.90
N HIS A 50 -6.59 -2.12 -18.70
CA HIS A 50 -7.09 -1.06 -19.60
C HIS A 50 -6.47 0.30 -19.25
N SER A 51 -5.14 0.34 -19.19
CA SER A 51 -4.39 1.51 -18.76
C SER A 51 -4.61 2.76 -19.64
N ASP A 52 -4.98 2.58 -20.89
CA ASP A 52 -5.39 3.64 -21.82
C ASP A 52 -6.65 4.39 -21.34
N ARG A 53 -7.57 3.68 -20.67
CA ARG A 53 -8.84 4.22 -20.19
C ARG A 53 -8.78 4.81 -18.80
N ILE A 54 -8.00 4.16 -17.90
CA ILE A 54 -8.06 4.46 -16.46
C ILE A 54 -6.87 5.28 -15.95
N ALA A 55 -5.78 5.40 -16.74
CA ALA A 55 -4.62 6.13 -16.26
C ALA A 55 -4.84 7.63 -16.33
N GLU A 56 -4.48 8.30 -15.26
CA GLU A 56 -4.57 9.74 -15.10
C GLU A 56 -3.20 10.40 -15.31
N LEU A 57 -3.20 11.70 -15.61
CA LEU A 57 -1.98 12.50 -15.52
C LEU A 57 -1.57 12.67 -14.06
N VAL A 58 -0.30 12.95 -13.83
CA VAL A 58 0.21 13.30 -12.49
C VAL A 58 -0.63 14.42 -11.88
N GLY A 59 -1.17 14.19 -10.67
CA GLY A 59 -2.06 15.11 -10.00
C GLY A 59 -3.52 15.07 -10.47
N GLY A 60 -3.89 14.04 -11.22
CA GLY A 60 -5.27 13.82 -11.68
C GLY A 60 -6.27 13.54 -10.54
N PRO A 61 -7.54 13.25 -10.90
CA PRO A 61 -8.65 13.13 -9.94
C PRO A 61 -8.39 12.20 -8.75
N SER A 62 -7.80 11.01 -8.98
CA SER A 62 -7.49 10.09 -7.88
C SER A 62 -6.38 10.63 -6.95
N THR A 63 -5.34 11.28 -7.50
CA THR A 63 -4.35 11.98 -6.66
C THR A 63 -4.99 13.15 -5.90
N ALA A 64 -5.84 13.94 -6.55
CA ALA A 64 -6.53 15.05 -5.92
C ALA A 64 -7.41 14.57 -4.76
N PHE A 65 -8.13 13.45 -4.92
CA PHE A 65 -8.91 12.84 -3.84
C PHE A 65 -8.03 12.53 -2.60
N LEU A 66 -6.86 11.90 -2.77
CA LEU A 66 -5.96 11.62 -1.65
C LEU A 66 -5.51 12.92 -0.94
N VAL A 67 -5.16 13.94 -1.72
CA VAL A 67 -4.75 15.25 -1.20
C VAL A 67 -5.88 15.95 -0.45
N ASP A 68 -7.10 15.91 -1.00
CA ASP A 68 -8.26 16.54 -0.37
C ASP A 68 -8.61 15.86 0.94
N GLN A 69 -8.61 14.49 0.99
CA GLN A 69 -8.84 13.76 2.22
C GLN A 69 -7.73 13.98 3.26
N ALA A 70 -6.48 14.06 2.83
CA ALA A 70 -5.36 14.34 3.72
C ALA A 70 -5.49 15.72 4.39
N ARG A 71 -5.87 16.74 3.62
CA ARG A 71 -6.10 18.10 4.12
C ARG A 71 -7.34 18.21 4.99
N GLU A 72 -8.45 17.64 4.56
CA GLU A 72 -9.73 17.70 5.27
C GLU A 72 -9.64 17.14 6.68
N HIS A 73 -8.91 16.01 6.82
CA HIS A 73 -8.83 15.27 8.08
C HIS A 73 -7.51 15.48 8.85
N ASP A 74 -6.59 16.31 8.34
CA ASP A 74 -5.24 16.54 8.91
C ASP A 74 -4.47 15.24 9.17
N VAL A 75 -4.47 14.31 8.19
CA VAL A 75 -3.81 12.99 8.24
C VAL A 75 -3.02 12.72 6.95
N TRP A 76 -2.05 11.82 7.02
CA TRP A 76 -1.44 11.26 5.82
C TRP A 76 -2.36 10.22 5.19
N VAL A 77 -2.52 10.25 3.87
CA VAL A 77 -3.34 9.27 3.14
C VAL A 77 -2.56 8.70 1.97
N CYS A 78 -2.55 7.38 1.80
CA CYS A 78 -1.88 6.77 0.64
C CYS A 78 -2.68 5.62 0.02
N GLY A 79 -2.41 5.39 -1.26
CA GLY A 79 -2.90 4.27 -2.06
C GLY A 79 -2.25 4.32 -3.43
N SER A 80 -2.22 3.21 -4.18
CA SER A 80 -1.68 3.30 -5.54
C SER A 80 -2.76 3.54 -6.58
N LEU A 81 -2.37 4.12 -7.70
CA LEU A 81 -3.22 4.47 -8.84
C LEU A 81 -2.42 4.41 -10.15
N PRO A 82 -3.10 4.26 -11.31
CA PRO A 82 -2.45 4.32 -12.61
C PRO A 82 -2.16 5.77 -12.99
N GLU A 83 -0.89 6.19 -12.92
CA GLU A 83 -0.48 7.57 -13.19
C GLU A 83 0.52 7.63 -14.34
N ARG A 84 0.38 8.62 -15.25
CA ARG A 84 1.30 8.87 -16.36
C ARG A 84 1.89 10.28 -16.29
N SER A 85 3.14 10.42 -16.71
CA SER A 85 3.87 11.71 -16.67
C SER A 85 3.37 12.71 -17.72
N ASN A 86 2.89 12.21 -18.87
CA ASN A 86 2.32 13.01 -19.97
C ASN A 86 1.40 12.14 -20.83
N GLU A 87 0.61 12.80 -21.72
CA GLU A 87 -0.21 12.11 -22.71
C GLU A 87 0.69 11.28 -23.66
N GLY A 88 0.38 10.00 -23.80
CA GLY A 88 1.15 9.05 -24.61
C GLY A 88 2.27 8.34 -23.90
N ALA A 89 2.65 8.72 -22.67
CA ALA A 89 3.54 7.93 -21.85
C ALA A 89 2.86 6.67 -21.33
N LEU A 90 3.60 5.56 -21.24
CA LEU A 90 3.14 4.38 -20.55
C LEU A 90 2.96 4.72 -19.05
N PRO A 91 1.77 4.51 -18.46
CA PRO A 91 1.56 4.82 -17.04
C PRO A 91 2.38 3.89 -16.14
N ALA A 92 2.56 4.29 -14.89
CA ALA A 92 3.07 3.44 -13.83
C ALA A 92 1.95 3.13 -12.82
N ASN A 93 2.05 1.99 -12.14
CA ASN A 93 1.30 1.72 -10.92
C ASN A 93 2.00 2.47 -9.78
N THR A 94 1.51 3.67 -9.48
CA THR A 94 2.18 4.62 -8.59
C THR A 94 1.47 4.69 -7.24
N LEU A 95 2.16 4.34 -6.16
CA LEU A 95 1.71 4.62 -4.80
C LEU A 95 1.98 6.10 -4.52
N VAL A 96 0.91 6.83 -4.27
CA VAL A 96 0.94 8.25 -3.89
C VAL A 96 0.67 8.34 -2.39
N LEU A 97 1.55 9.01 -1.66
CA LEU A 97 1.38 9.37 -0.25
C LEU A 97 1.17 10.88 -0.19
N ALA A 98 -0.02 11.29 0.20
CA ALA A 98 -0.41 12.69 0.39
C ALA A 98 -0.25 13.09 1.86
N ALA A 99 0.43 14.20 2.10
CA ALA A 99 0.60 14.79 3.43
C ALA A 99 -0.54 15.78 3.77
N PRO A 100 -0.77 16.09 5.05
CA PRO A 100 -1.77 17.06 5.48
C PRO A 100 -1.61 18.45 4.86
N ASP A 101 -0.38 18.87 4.56
CA ASP A 101 -0.10 20.15 3.88
C ASP A 101 -0.42 20.12 2.36
N GLY A 102 -0.77 18.95 1.84
CA GLY A 102 -1.08 18.70 0.44
C GLY A 102 0.12 18.38 -0.43
N SER A 103 1.33 18.30 0.12
CA SER A 103 2.48 17.75 -0.59
C SER A 103 2.30 16.25 -0.86
N THR A 104 2.96 15.74 -1.90
CA THR A 104 2.81 14.35 -2.30
C THR A 104 4.16 13.69 -2.56
N HIS A 105 4.29 12.44 -2.14
CA HIS A 105 5.42 11.58 -2.45
C HIS A 105 4.94 10.43 -3.35
N ARG A 106 5.80 9.95 -4.25
CA ARG A 106 5.43 8.97 -5.27
C ARG A 106 6.43 7.83 -5.34
N TYR A 107 5.93 6.62 -5.29
CA TYR A 107 6.67 5.38 -5.54
C TYR A 107 6.04 4.65 -6.71
N ALA A 108 6.75 4.50 -7.82
CA ALA A 108 6.33 3.66 -8.93
C ALA A 108 6.73 2.20 -8.62
N LYS A 109 5.80 1.27 -8.77
CA LYS A 109 6.01 -0.18 -8.58
C LYS A 109 7.22 -0.65 -9.37
N ILE A 110 8.21 -1.23 -8.67
CA ILE A 110 9.47 -1.69 -9.29
C ILE A 110 9.25 -2.97 -10.09
N HIS A 111 8.40 -3.88 -9.59
CA HIS A 111 8.15 -5.18 -10.21
C HIS A 111 6.73 -5.30 -10.77
N PRO A 112 6.46 -4.90 -12.03
CA PRO A 112 5.19 -5.21 -12.68
C PRO A 112 4.90 -6.71 -12.69
N PHE A 113 3.65 -7.10 -12.43
CA PHE A 113 3.25 -8.51 -12.35
C PHE A 113 3.14 -9.13 -13.75
N THR A 114 4.25 -9.74 -14.23
CA THR A 114 4.37 -10.29 -15.58
C THR A 114 3.39 -11.41 -15.90
N TYR A 115 2.98 -12.21 -14.89
CA TYR A 115 1.97 -13.25 -15.06
C TYR A 115 0.62 -12.71 -15.53
N ALA A 116 0.25 -11.48 -15.08
CA ALA A 116 -0.93 -10.76 -15.57
C ALA A 116 -0.63 -9.83 -16.76
N ARG A 117 0.59 -9.88 -17.30
CA ARG A 117 1.06 -9.01 -18.39
C ARG A 117 1.07 -7.52 -18.03
N GLU A 118 1.16 -7.18 -16.73
CA GLU A 118 1.19 -5.78 -16.27
C GLU A 118 2.29 -4.98 -16.98
N HIS A 119 3.47 -5.57 -17.22
CA HIS A 119 4.61 -4.95 -17.91
C HIS A 119 4.35 -4.50 -19.35
N GLU A 120 3.26 -4.95 -19.96
CA GLU A 120 2.84 -4.51 -21.30
C GLU A 120 1.96 -3.26 -21.25
N HIS A 121 1.41 -2.94 -20.06
CA HIS A 121 0.45 -1.87 -19.82
C HIS A 121 0.97 -0.78 -18.88
N TYR A 122 1.98 -1.10 -18.09
CA TYR A 122 2.56 -0.22 -17.07
C TYR A 122 4.09 -0.30 -17.08
N SER A 123 4.71 0.87 -16.96
CA SER A 123 6.17 0.96 -16.79
C SER A 123 6.59 0.54 -15.39
N ALA A 124 7.77 -0.08 -15.29
CA ALA A 124 8.42 -0.33 -14.00
C ALA A 124 9.01 0.95 -13.42
N GLY A 125 9.01 1.05 -12.07
CA GLY A 125 9.81 2.00 -11.33
C GLY A 125 11.29 1.57 -11.25
N ASP A 126 12.13 2.49 -10.79
CA ASP A 126 13.59 2.30 -10.75
C ASP A 126 14.24 2.72 -9.42
N ARG A 127 13.43 3.14 -8.44
CA ARG A 127 13.93 3.67 -7.17
C ARG A 127 13.02 3.37 -5.99
N HIS A 128 13.63 3.17 -4.83
CA HIS A 128 12.93 3.11 -3.55
C HIS A 128 12.55 4.50 -3.06
N VAL A 129 11.52 4.55 -2.23
CA VAL A 129 11.03 5.78 -1.61
C VAL A 129 10.78 5.53 -0.13
N THR A 130 11.52 6.25 0.71
CA THR A 130 11.34 6.27 2.18
C THR A 130 11.09 7.70 2.60
N ILE A 131 10.03 7.93 3.38
CA ILE A 131 9.58 9.25 3.84
C ILE A 131 9.49 9.22 5.37
N ASP A 132 9.86 10.31 6.01
CA ASP A 132 9.55 10.52 7.42
C ASP A 132 8.06 10.90 7.54
N VAL A 133 7.28 10.05 8.20
CA VAL A 133 5.88 10.27 8.51
C VAL A 133 5.77 10.42 10.02
N GLU A 134 5.78 11.64 10.51
CA GLU A 134 5.67 11.98 11.93
C GLU A 134 6.72 11.24 12.81
N GLY A 135 7.96 11.18 12.36
CA GLY A 135 9.07 10.53 13.05
C GLY A 135 9.19 9.01 12.81
N VAL A 136 8.37 8.44 11.93
CA VAL A 136 8.44 7.04 11.52
C VAL A 136 8.93 6.96 10.06
N ARG A 137 10.11 6.39 9.83
CA ARG A 137 10.68 6.21 8.49
C ARG A 137 9.88 5.14 7.74
N THR A 138 9.06 5.57 6.79
CA THR A 138 8.07 4.77 6.08
C THR A 138 8.50 4.51 4.65
N SER A 139 8.70 3.24 4.28
CA SER A 139 9.05 2.79 2.92
C SER A 139 7.84 2.23 2.20
N LEU A 140 7.68 2.58 0.92
CA LEU A 140 6.50 2.31 0.10
C LEU A 140 6.73 1.16 -0.86
N PHE A 141 5.78 0.21 -0.94
CA PHE A 141 5.79 -0.92 -1.87
C PHE A 141 4.40 -1.23 -2.41
N VAL A 142 4.35 -1.85 -3.59
CA VAL A 142 3.09 -2.23 -4.24
C VAL A 142 3.07 -3.71 -4.59
N CYS A 143 2.18 -4.45 -3.95
CA CYS A 143 1.70 -5.79 -4.29
C CYS A 143 2.81 -6.79 -4.63
N TYR A 144 3.13 -6.98 -5.91
CA TYR A 144 4.09 -7.98 -6.37
C TYR A 144 5.51 -7.73 -5.85
N ASP A 145 5.86 -6.48 -5.51
CA ASP A 145 7.13 -6.14 -4.86
C ASP A 145 7.35 -6.95 -3.57
N LEU A 146 6.26 -7.32 -2.86
CA LEU A 146 6.31 -8.13 -1.65
C LEU A 146 7.04 -9.47 -1.83
N ARG A 147 7.16 -10.00 -3.05
CA ARG A 147 7.86 -11.26 -3.32
C ARG A 147 9.38 -11.13 -3.35
N PHE A 148 9.90 -9.92 -3.49
CA PHE A 148 11.32 -9.64 -3.68
C PHE A 148 11.93 -9.16 -2.36
N ALA A 149 12.47 -10.11 -1.58
CA ALA A 149 12.99 -9.87 -0.24
C ALA A 149 14.16 -8.88 -0.23
N ASP A 150 14.97 -8.91 -1.26
CA ASP A 150 16.14 -8.03 -1.45
C ASP A 150 15.77 -6.55 -1.51
N GLU A 151 14.61 -6.20 -2.08
CA GLU A 151 14.12 -4.81 -2.11
C GLU A 151 13.80 -4.27 -0.71
N PHE A 152 13.26 -5.11 0.17
CA PHE A 152 13.01 -4.76 1.58
C PHE A 152 14.32 -4.76 2.38
N TRP A 153 15.15 -5.78 2.11
CA TRP A 153 16.40 -5.99 2.82
C TRP A 153 17.35 -4.81 2.69
N VAL A 154 17.49 -4.23 1.50
CA VAL A 154 18.37 -3.08 1.26
C VAL A 154 17.94 -1.85 2.07
N LEU A 155 16.65 -1.68 2.35
CA LEU A 155 16.08 -0.55 3.08
C LEU A 155 16.02 -0.77 4.59
N ALA A 156 16.23 -1.99 5.11
CA ALA A 156 16.04 -2.30 6.52
C ALA A 156 16.74 -1.34 7.50
N PRO A 157 17.99 -0.86 7.27
CA PRO A 157 18.65 0.07 8.19
C PRO A 157 17.95 1.44 8.32
N THR A 158 17.15 1.81 7.32
CA THR A 158 16.56 3.14 7.20
C THR A 158 15.03 3.14 7.24
N THR A 159 14.40 1.98 7.55
CA THR A 159 12.95 1.82 7.56
C THR A 159 12.46 1.37 8.92
N ASP A 160 11.42 2.02 9.43
CA ASP A 160 10.71 1.63 10.65
C ASP A 160 9.37 0.98 10.32
N LEU A 161 8.73 1.40 9.19
CA LEU A 161 7.46 0.89 8.70
C LEU A 161 7.53 0.63 7.19
N TYR A 162 7.16 -0.57 6.76
CA TYR A 162 6.89 -0.90 5.37
C TYR A 162 5.40 -0.83 5.09
N VAL A 163 5.00 -0.04 4.09
CA VAL A 163 3.64 0.01 3.56
C VAL A 163 3.58 -0.84 2.29
N VAL A 164 2.67 -1.80 2.26
CA VAL A 164 2.44 -2.69 1.10
C VAL A 164 0.96 -2.66 0.72
N VAL A 165 0.63 -2.03 -0.39
CA VAL A 165 -0.74 -1.97 -0.91
C VAL A 165 -0.96 -3.00 -2.01
N ALA A 166 -2.10 -3.69 -2.06
CA ALA A 166 -2.29 -4.81 -2.98
C ALA A 166 -3.72 -4.99 -3.52
N ASN A 167 -3.77 -5.63 -4.71
CA ASN A 167 -4.89 -6.43 -5.23
C ASN A 167 -4.43 -7.91 -5.27
N TRP A 168 -4.34 -8.54 -4.09
CA TRP A 168 -3.79 -9.89 -3.96
C TRP A 168 -4.92 -10.92 -3.92
N PRO A 169 -5.04 -11.81 -4.94
CA PRO A 169 -6.18 -12.69 -5.08
C PRO A 169 -6.20 -13.84 -4.06
N ALA A 170 -7.39 -14.32 -3.74
CA ALA A 170 -7.65 -15.41 -2.80
C ALA A 170 -6.86 -16.68 -3.07
N SER A 171 -6.59 -17.00 -4.35
CA SER A 171 -5.80 -18.18 -4.73
C SER A 171 -4.34 -18.17 -4.23
N ARG A 172 -3.86 -17.05 -3.74
CA ARG A 172 -2.51 -16.87 -3.19
C ARG A 172 -2.53 -16.24 -1.79
N ARG A 173 -3.65 -16.42 -1.07
CA ARG A 173 -3.90 -15.90 0.28
C ARG A 173 -2.76 -16.21 1.25
N ASP A 174 -2.34 -17.48 1.30
CA ASP A 174 -1.29 -17.93 2.23
C ASP A 174 0.07 -17.25 1.95
N HIS A 175 0.37 -16.97 0.66
CA HIS A 175 1.59 -16.24 0.32
C HIS A 175 1.55 -14.80 0.86
N TRP A 176 0.40 -14.11 0.75
CA TRP A 176 0.20 -12.76 1.27
C TRP A 176 0.51 -12.70 2.76
N ARG A 177 -0.15 -13.53 3.54
CA ARG A 177 0.00 -13.60 5.00
C ARG A 177 1.41 -13.96 5.43
N ALA A 178 2.00 -14.99 4.83
CA ALA A 178 3.34 -15.46 5.16
C ALA A 178 4.42 -14.42 4.82
N LEU A 179 4.33 -13.78 3.63
CA LEU A 179 5.33 -12.82 3.19
C LEU A 179 5.31 -11.53 4.01
N LEU A 180 4.14 -10.99 4.39
CA LEU A 180 4.06 -9.80 5.24
C LEU A 180 4.75 -10.04 6.59
N ARG A 181 4.48 -11.18 7.24
CA ARG A 181 5.16 -11.55 8.49
C ARG A 181 6.67 -11.73 8.29
N ALA A 182 7.08 -12.39 7.19
CA ALA A 182 8.48 -12.56 6.88
C ALA A 182 9.21 -11.22 6.73
N ARG A 183 8.60 -10.26 6.01
CA ARG A 183 9.17 -8.91 5.85
C ARG A 183 9.33 -8.17 7.17
N ALA A 184 8.39 -8.33 8.09
CA ALA A 184 8.50 -7.73 9.43
C ALA A 184 9.68 -8.34 10.21
N ILE A 185 9.74 -9.67 10.28
CA ILE A 185 10.75 -10.41 11.06
C ILE A 185 12.15 -10.17 10.52
N GLU A 186 12.39 -10.38 9.22
CA GLU A 186 13.73 -10.32 8.63
C GLU A 186 14.31 -8.90 8.57
N ASN A 187 13.46 -7.87 8.61
CA ASN A 187 13.88 -6.47 8.58
C ASN A 187 13.75 -5.76 9.94
N GLN A 188 13.22 -6.45 10.95
CA GLN A 188 12.94 -5.90 12.28
C GLN A 188 12.25 -4.54 12.20
N ALA A 189 11.13 -4.49 11.47
CA ALA A 189 10.35 -3.29 11.21
C ALA A 189 8.86 -3.63 11.17
N TYR A 190 8.01 -2.64 11.42
CA TYR A 190 6.57 -2.81 11.21
C TYR A 190 6.25 -3.04 9.72
N VAL A 191 5.17 -3.77 9.47
CA VAL A 191 4.60 -3.93 8.13
C VAL A 191 3.11 -3.66 8.20
N VAL A 192 2.59 -2.76 7.37
CA VAL A 192 1.17 -2.63 7.09
C VAL A 192 0.89 -3.14 5.68
N GLY A 193 0.17 -4.25 5.59
CA GLY A 193 -0.29 -4.83 4.34
C GLY A 193 -1.77 -4.53 4.13
N VAL A 194 -2.13 -3.81 3.06
CA VAL A 194 -3.52 -3.48 2.76
C VAL A 194 -3.93 -4.11 1.44
N ASN A 195 -4.90 -5.01 1.51
CA ASN A 195 -5.47 -5.68 0.36
C ASN A 195 -6.95 -5.32 0.24
N ARG A 196 -7.50 -5.44 -0.97
CA ARG A 196 -8.93 -5.27 -1.22
C ARG A 196 -9.73 -6.54 -0.91
N VAL A 197 -11.05 -6.40 -0.82
CA VAL A 197 -12.04 -7.48 -0.85
C VAL A 197 -12.87 -7.46 -2.13
N GLY A 198 -13.82 -8.38 -2.27
CA GLY A 198 -14.78 -8.41 -3.36
C GLY A 198 -14.28 -9.13 -4.62
N ARG A 199 -14.82 -8.76 -5.76
CA ARG A 199 -14.51 -9.38 -7.06
C ARG A 199 -14.08 -8.33 -8.06
N GLY A 200 -13.15 -8.71 -8.95
CA GLY A 200 -12.70 -7.80 -10.01
C GLY A 200 -11.72 -8.46 -10.95
N GLY A 201 -11.35 -7.73 -12.02
CA GLY A 201 -10.41 -8.20 -13.00
C GLY A 201 -11.03 -9.01 -14.13
N SER A 202 -10.31 -9.04 -15.26
CA SER A 202 -10.65 -9.79 -16.48
C SER A 202 -9.51 -10.73 -16.84
N GLY A 203 -9.01 -11.51 -15.87
CA GLY A 203 -7.95 -12.49 -16.12
C GLY A 203 -8.44 -13.70 -16.93
N PRO A 204 -7.51 -14.55 -17.44
CA PRO A 204 -7.84 -15.83 -18.04
C PRO A 204 -8.58 -16.71 -17.02
N GLY A 205 -9.89 -16.72 -17.00
CA GLY A 205 -10.71 -17.47 -16.03
C GLY A 205 -11.85 -16.63 -15.42
N GLY A 206 -12.02 -15.37 -15.84
CA GLY A 206 -13.09 -14.49 -15.34
C GLY A 206 -12.67 -13.62 -14.16
N HIS A 207 -13.65 -13.21 -13.34
CA HIS A 207 -13.40 -12.37 -12.19
C HIS A 207 -12.59 -13.09 -11.11
N LEU A 208 -11.54 -12.42 -10.62
CA LEU A 208 -10.77 -12.87 -9.48
C LEU A 208 -11.52 -12.53 -8.18
N GLU A 209 -11.40 -13.40 -7.20
CA GLU A 209 -11.88 -13.17 -5.84
C GLU A 209 -10.74 -12.62 -4.96
N TYR A 210 -11.08 -11.63 -4.15
CA TYR A 210 -10.19 -10.99 -3.18
C TYR A 210 -10.80 -11.13 -1.78
N VAL A 211 -10.01 -11.61 -0.84
CA VAL A 211 -10.45 -11.95 0.52
C VAL A 211 -9.80 -11.10 1.59
N GLY A 212 -9.24 -9.96 1.21
CA GLY A 212 -8.65 -9.02 2.15
C GLY A 212 -7.42 -9.58 2.87
N ASP A 213 -7.57 -9.96 4.14
CA ASP A 213 -6.48 -10.28 5.05
C ASP A 213 -5.47 -9.12 5.19
N SER A 214 -5.98 -7.88 5.22
CA SER A 214 -5.15 -6.74 5.58
C SER A 214 -4.66 -6.89 7.01
N VAL A 215 -3.41 -6.49 7.28
CA VAL A 215 -2.78 -6.74 8.57
C VAL A 215 -1.75 -5.65 8.90
N ILE A 216 -1.61 -5.34 10.18
CA ILE A 216 -0.51 -4.56 10.73
C ILE A 216 0.30 -5.50 11.62
N VAL A 217 1.57 -5.67 11.28
CA VAL A 217 2.50 -6.61 11.92
C VAL A 217 3.61 -5.84 12.63
N ASP A 218 3.98 -6.26 13.81
CA ASP A 218 5.08 -5.68 14.59
C ASP A 218 6.47 -6.16 14.13
N PRO A 219 7.58 -5.57 14.61
CA PRO A 219 8.94 -5.97 14.23
C PRO A 219 9.33 -7.41 14.59
N LEU A 220 8.56 -8.10 15.43
CA LEU A 220 8.76 -9.50 15.82
C LEU A 220 7.90 -10.46 15.00
N GLY A 221 7.06 -9.94 14.12
CA GLY A 221 6.18 -10.72 13.24
C GLY A 221 4.82 -11.05 13.86
N GLU A 222 4.46 -10.43 15.00
CA GLU A 222 3.15 -10.62 15.60
C GLU A 222 2.11 -9.65 15.01
N PRO A 223 0.91 -10.13 14.68
CA PRO A 223 -0.15 -9.27 14.17
C PRO A 223 -0.72 -8.41 15.30
N LEU A 224 -0.68 -7.08 15.13
CA LEU A 224 -1.29 -6.12 16.04
C LEU A 224 -2.76 -5.89 15.73
N ALA A 225 -3.14 -5.97 14.44
CA ALA A 225 -4.50 -5.89 13.96
C ALA A 225 -4.63 -6.64 12.63
N GLU A 226 -5.72 -7.40 12.47
CA GLU A 226 -6.00 -8.19 11.26
C GLU A 226 -7.45 -7.97 10.83
N ALA A 227 -7.67 -7.83 9.52
CA ALA A 227 -8.99 -7.87 8.92
C ALA A 227 -9.32 -9.28 8.41
N GLY A 228 -10.60 -9.61 8.36
CA GLY A 228 -11.11 -10.83 7.72
C GLY A 228 -11.37 -10.64 6.22
N ALA A 229 -12.45 -11.26 5.72
CA ALA A 229 -12.82 -11.23 4.30
C ALA A 229 -13.85 -10.13 3.94
N ASP A 230 -14.27 -9.34 4.91
CA ASP A 230 -15.22 -8.25 4.73
C ASP A 230 -14.51 -6.90 4.70
N GLU A 231 -15.22 -5.84 4.27
CA GLU A 231 -14.74 -4.47 4.40
C GLU A 231 -14.47 -4.14 5.87
N ALA A 232 -13.33 -3.50 6.13
CA ALA A 232 -12.92 -3.18 7.50
C ALA A 232 -11.94 -2.01 7.55
N ILE A 233 -11.94 -1.32 8.68
CA ILE A 233 -10.87 -0.42 9.07
C ILE A 233 -10.19 -1.07 10.27
N ILE A 234 -8.91 -1.40 10.13
CA ILE A 234 -8.08 -1.90 11.24
C ILE A 234 -7.00 -0.87 11.56
N ALA A 235 -6.61 -0.74 12.81
CA ALA A 235 -5.61 0.24 13.21
C ALA A 235 -4.73 -0.29 14.35
N ALA A 236 -3.46 0.17 14.35
CA ALA A 236 -2.51 -0.11 15.43
C ALA A 236 -1.54 1.06 15.62
N GLU A 237 -0.90 1.10 16.80
CA GLU A 237 0.20 2.02 17.05
C GLU A 237 1.51 1.48 16.46
N VAL A 238 2.25 2.37 15.80
CA VAL A 238 3.60 2.15 15.27
C VAL A 238 4.56 3.11 15.97
N ASP A 239 5.65 2.56 16.50
CA ASP A 239 6.63 3.33 17.26
C ASP A 239 8.05 3.03 16.78
N ALA A 240 8.77 4.04 16.29
CA ALA A 240 10.18 3.93 15.89
C ALA A 240 11.09 3.57 17.06
N ALA A 241 10.73 3.92 18.30
CA ALA A 241 11.50 3.53 19.48
C ALA A 241 11.43 2.01 19.73
N CYS A 242 10.28 1.38 19.51
CA CYS A 242 10.14 -0.08 19.56
C CYS A 242 11.01 -0.77 18.51
N VAL A 243 11.09 -0.25 17.30
CA VAL A 243 12.00 -0.77 16.25
C VAL A 243 13.45 -0.69 16.70
N ALA A 244 13.86 0.44 17.29
CA ALA A 244 15.22 0.62 17.77
C ALA A 244 15.55 -0.34 18.92
N GLU A 245 14.61 -0.58 19.84
CA GLU A 245 14.74 -1.53 20.96
C GLU A 245 14.92 -2.96 20.43
N VAL A 246 14.04 -3.45 19.56
CA VAL A 246 14.12 -4.80 18.97
C VAL A 246 15.46 -5.01 18.26
N ARG A 247 15.93 -4.03 17.49
CA ARG A 247 17.24 -4.09 16.81
C ARG A 247 18.42 -4.05 17.74
N SER A 248 18.29 -3.39 18.90
CA SER A 248 19.33 -3.35 19.94
C SER A 248 19.42 -4.66 20.72
N GLU A 249 18.27 -5.28 21.01
CA GLU A 249 18.21 -6.55 21.77
C GLU A 249 18.69 -7.74 20.93
N PHE A 250 18.39 -7.77 19.65
CA PHE A 250 18.81 -8.84 18.73
C PHE A 250 19.36 -8.29 17.41
N PRO A 251 20.61 -7.80 17.36
CA PRO A 251 21.17 -6.97 16.29
C PRO A 251 21.63 -7.74 15.04
N PHE A 252 20.90 -8.75 14.57
CA PHE A 252 21.31 -9.57 13.42
C PHE A 252 21.39 -8.80 12.09
N LEU A 253 20.75 -7.63 11.99
CA LEU A 253 20.92 -6.77 10.82
C LEU A 253 22.36 -6.28 10.63
N ALA A 254 23.17 -6.29 11.70
CA ALA A 254 24.61 -5.97 11.63
C ALA A 254 25.43 -7.08 10.96
N ASP A 255 24.93 -8.30 10.88
CA ASP A 255 25.58 -9.45 10.24
C ASP A 255 25.40 -9.47 8.71
N ARG A 256 24.71 -8.48 8.14
CA ARG A 256 24.48 -8.36 6.69
C ARG A 256 25.80 -8.21 5.94
N ARG A 257 25.91 -8.90 4.79
CA ARG A 257 27.11 -8.91 3.92
C ARG A 257 26.79 -8.29 2.57
#